data_06c3a812c4630df08f7483132e819fd8
#
_entry.id   06c3a812c4630df08f7483132e819fd8
#
_cell.length_a   1.000
_cell.length_b   1.000
_cell.length_c   1.000
_cell.angle_alpha   90.00
_cell.angle_beta   90.00
_cell.angle_gamma   90.00
#
_symmetry.space_group_name_H-M   'P 1'
#
loop_
_entity.id
_entity.type
_entity.pdbx_description
1 polymer ?
#
loop_
_entity_poly.entity_id
_entity_poly.type
_entity_poly.pdbx_seq_one_letter_code
_entity_poly.pdbx_strand_id
1 'polypeptide(L)'
;MDDQVKQADEVSRDGYQPLSLTLTGFKGIRSGLGRDTITLDLEALVGDAQLVAIAGSNGRGKTTVMDNLHPYLVMPSRAGADGLGAFSYYDHVFLPESTKELVWRHGGKRYKSQLVLRVNGKKKTEAFLFEHGRTGWAPVVLRDGTVSDGKVETYEKAVA
;
A
#
# COMPACT_ATOMS: atom_id res chain seq x y z
N MET A 1 -9.55 15.85 -32.08
CA MET A 1 -9.87 14.53 -31.50
C MET A 1 -8.64 13.84 -30.93
N ASP A 2 -7.54 13.75 -31.70
CA ASP A 2 -6.30 13.07 -31.23
C ASP A 2 -5.61 13.78 -30.06
N ASP A 3 -5.66 15.11 -29.99
CA ASP A 3 -5.04 15.89 -28.90
C ASP A 3 -5.80 15.76 -27.58
N GLN A 4 -7.13 15.61 -27.61
CA GLN A 4 -7.94 15.37 -26.41
C GLN A 4 -7.75 13.96 -25.86
N VAL A 5 -7.57 12.97 -26.72
CA VAL A 5 -7.28 11.59 -26.33
C VAL A 5 -5.86 11.50 -25.72
N LYS A 6 -4.88 12.18 -26.30
CA LYS A 6 -3.52 12.25 -25.75
C LYS A 6 -3.47 12.97 -24.39
N GLN A 7 -4.23 14.06 -24.21
CA GLN A 7 -4.30 14.76 -22.92
C GLN A 7 -5.01 13.91 -21.85
N ALA A 8 -6.04 13.17 -22.20
CA ALA A 8 -6.70 12.26 -21.28
C ALA A 8 -5.77 11.10 -20.85
N ASP A 9 -4.97 10.57 -21.78
CA ASP A 9 -3.98 9.55 -21.49
C ASP A 9 -2.82 10.07 -20.62
N GLU A 10 -2.36 11.31 -20.83
CA GLU A 10 -1.34 11.93 -20.01
C GLU A 10 -1.84 12.23 -18.59
N VAL A 11 -3.05 12.74 -18.43
CA VAL A 11 -3.68 12.97 -17.12
C VAL A 11 -3.90 11.64 -16.36
N SER A 12 -4.24 10.57 -17.08
CA SER A 12 -4.37 9.23 -16.49
C SER A 12 -3.03 8.66 -16.00
N ARG A 13 -1.92 9.04 -16.64
CA ARG A 13 -0.57 8.58 -16.25
C ARG A 13 0.00 9.31 -15.04
N ASP A 14 -0.45 10.52 -14.74
CA ASP A 14 -0.01 11.32 -13.58
C ASP A 14 -0.78 11.01 -12.29
N GLY A 15 -1.88 10.24 -12.37
CA GLY A 15 -2.65 9.81 -11.22
C GLY A 15 -1.95 8.72 -10.40
N TYR A 16 -2.57 8.37 -9.27
CA TYR A 16 -2.12 7.27 -8.42
C TYR A 16 -2.23 5.93 -9.14
N GLN A 17 -1.16 5.13 -9.07
CA GLN A 17 -1.13 3.77 -9.62
C GLN A 17 -0.33 2.84 -8.71
N PRO A 18 -0.95 1.78 -8.15
CA PRO A 18 -0.20 0.75 -7.43
C PRO A 18 0.61 -0.09 -8.43
N LEU A 19 1.87 -0.36 -8.12
CA LEU A 19 2.79 -1.10 -8.98
C LEU A 19 3.12 -2.50 -8.45
N SER A 20 3.32 -2.65 -7.16
CA SER A 20 3.49 -3.95 -6.52
C SER A 20 3.03 -3.92 -5.07
N LEU A 21 2.55 -5.06 -4.59
CA LEU A 21 2.11 -5.23 -3.20
C LEU A 21 2.68 -6.52 -2.64
N THR A 22 3.33 -6.42 -1.48
CA THR A 22 3.76 -7.57 -0.68
C THR A 22 3.14 -7.47 0.71
N LEU A 23 2.42 -8.50 1.12
CA LEU A 23 1.82 -8.63 2.44
C LEU A 23 2.39 -9.86 3.14
N THR A 24 2.84 -9.70 4.38
CA THR A 24 3.32 -10.79 5.23
C THR A 24 2.61 -10.75 6.58
N GLY A 25 2.04 -11.87 6.99
CA GLY A 25 1.39 -12.02 8.29
C GLY A 25 -0.04 -11.49 8.37
N PHE A 26 -0.71 -11.26 7.26
CA PHE A 26 -2.12 -10.81 7.23
C PHE A 26 -3.08 -12.01 7.32
N LYS A 27 -4.03 -11.96 8.25
CA LYS A 27 -5.01 -13.03 8.50
C LYS A 27 -5.83 -13.39 7.26
N GLY A 28 -6.25 -12.39 6.47
CA GLY A 28 -7.03 -12.60 5.25
C GLY A 28 -6.28 -13.40 4.18
N ILE A 29 -4.98 -13.22 4.08
CA ILE A 29 -4.13 -13.99 3.15
C ILE A 29 -3.93 -15.42 3.67
N ARG A 30 -3.67 -15.57 4.96
CA ARG A 30 -3.52 -16.89 5.60
C ARG A 30 -4.79 -17.73 5.47
N SER A 31 -5.94 -17.16 5.82
CA SER A 31 -7.22 -17.86 5.74
C SER A 31 -7.68 -18.13 4.30
N GLY A 32 -7.40 -17.20 3.37
CA GLY A 32 -7.83 -17.31 1.98
C GLY A 32 -6.92 -18.18 1.10
N LEU A 33 -5.62 -18.12 1.29
CA LEU A 33 -4.61 -18.75 0.43
C LEU A 33 -3.72 -19.77 1.15
N GLY A 34 -3.81 -19.86 2.48
CA GLY A 34 -2.94 -20.75 3.26
C GLY A 34 -1.47 -20.34 3.27
N ARG A 35 -1.17 -19.06 2.99
CA ARG A 35 0.20 -18.53 2.91
C ARG A 35 0.40 -17.43 3.92
N ASP A 36 1.63 -17.30 4.42
CA ASP A 36 2.01 -16.18 5.28
C ASP A 36 2.36 -14.93 4.46
N THR A 37 2.85 -15.09 3.25
CA THR A 37 3.26 -14.00 2.37
C THR A 37 2.63 -14.12 0.99
N ILE A 38 2.20 -13.00 0.44
CA ILE A 38 1.80 -12.84 -0.96
C ILE A 38 2.55 -11.66 -1.58
N THR A 39 2.99 -11.83 -2.82
CA THR A 39 3.58 -10.76 -3.63
C THR A 39 2.84 -10.66 -4.94
N LEU A 40 2.36 -9.46 -5.27
CA LEU A 40 1.68 -9.15 -6.52
C LEU A 40 2.49 -8.10 -7.26
N ASP A 41 3.03 -8.46 -8.42
CA ASP A 41 3.66 -7.51 -9.34
C ASP A 41 2.59 -7.02 -10.34
N LEU A 42 1.90 -5.95 -9.97
CA LEU A 42 0.82 -5.38 -10.78
C LEU A 42 1.35 -4.75 -12.06
N GLU A 43 2.54 -4.18 -12.04
CA GLU A 43 3.17 -3.60 -13.24
C GLU A 43 3.41 -4.67 -14.31
N ALA A 44 3.89 -5.84 -13.93
CA ALA A 44 4.08 -6.97 -14.84
C ALA A 44 2.76 -7.62 -15.29
N LEU A 45 1.79 -7.74 -14.38
CA LEU A 45 0.49 -8.39 -14.67
C LEU A 45 -0.44 -7.53 -15.53
N VAL A 46 -0.42 -6.23 -15.32
CA VAL A 46 -1.39 -5.29 -15.92
C VAL A 46 -0.88 -4.73 -17.25
N GLY A 47 0.44 -4.51 -17.38
CA GLY A 47 1.01 -3.85 -18.55
C GLY A 47 0.38 -2.48 -18.81
N ASP A 48 -0.17 -2.27 -20.00
CA ASP A 48 -0.81 -1.01 -20.41
C ASP A 48 -2.32 -0.95 -20.12
N ALA A 49 -2.89 -1.94 -19.43
CA ALA A 49 -4.31 -1.96 -19.13
C ALA A 49 -4.72 -0.80 -18.21
N GLN A 50 -5.84 -0.15 -18.53
CA GLN A 50 -6.39 0.95 -17.73
C GLN A 50 -7.38 0.46 -16.66
N LEU A 51 -7.93 -0.74 -16.83
CA LEU A 51 -8.87 -1.37 -15.91
C LEU A 51 -8.38 -2.76 -15.55
N VAL A 52 -8.35 -3.06 -14.27
CA VAL A 52 -7.96 -4.36 -13.74
C VAL A 52 -9.06 -4.89 -12.85
N ALA A 53 -9.44 -6.15 -13.06
CA ALA A 53 -10.38 -6.85 -12.21
C ALA A 53 -9.67 -7.94 -11.41
N ILE A 54 -9.91 -7.97 -10.11
CA ILE A 54 -9.44 -9.03 -9.22
C ILE A 54 -10.62 -9.99 -9.02
N ALA A 55 -10.49 -11.20 -9.57
CA ALA A 55 -11.51 -12.22 -9.52
C ALA A 55 -11.06 -13.44 -8.71
N GLY A 56 -12.03 -14.17 -8.20
CA GLY A 56 -11.80 -15.39 -7.42
C GLY A 56 -13.02 -15.71 -6.55
N SER A 57 -13.06 -16.89 -5.99
CA SER A 57 -14.12 -17.29 -5.04
C SER A 57 -14.01 -16.51 -3.73
N ASN A 58 -15.12 -16.39 -3.00
CA ASN A 58 -15.16 -15.75 -1.71
C ASN A 58 -14.20 -16.43 -0.71
N GLY A 59 -13.58 -15.61 0.17
CA GLY A 59 -12.64 -16.08 1.18
C GLY A 59 -11.23 -16.36 0.68
N ARG A 60 -10.87 -15.94 -0.53
CA ARG A 60 -9.52 -16.12 -1.12
C ARG A 60 -8.58 -14.93 -0.94
N GLY A 61 -8.89 -14.03 -0.03
CA GLY A 61 -8.01 -12.90 0.27
C GLY A 61 -8.15 -11.70 -0.65
N LYS A 62 -9.13 -11.67 -1.58
CA LYS A 62 -9.35 -10.53 -2.49
C LYS A 62 -9.57 -9.21 -1.75
N THR A 63 -10.41 -9.21 -0.74
CA THR A 63 -10.72 -8.03 0.06
C THR A 63 -9.47 -7.49 0.76
N THR A 64 -8.65 -8.38 1.34
CA THR A 64 -7.39 -7.99 1.99
C THR A 64 -6.42 -7.36 0.99
N VAL A 65 -6.31 -7.90 -0.22
CA VAL A 65 -5.50 -7.31 -1.28
C VAL A 65 -6.03 -5.93 -1.67
N MET A 66 -7.33 -5.83 -1.97
CA MET A 66 -7.96 -4.56 -2.36
C MET A 66 -7.81 -3.47 -1.30
N ASP A 67 -7.99 -3.82 -0.03
CA ASP A 67 -7.84 -2.90 1.10
C ASP A 67 -6.41 -2.37 1.28
N ASN A 68 -5.42 -3.01 0.70
CA ASN A 68 -4.01 -2.64 0.85
C ASN A 68 -3.38 -2.03 -0.41
N LEU A 69 -4.15 -1.79 -1.46
CA LEU A 69 -3.65 -1.17 -2.70
C LEU A 69 -3.58 0.36 -2.65
N HIS A 70 -3.49 0.94 -1.48
CA HIS A 70 -3.32 2.37 -1.26
C HIS A 70 -2.32 2.63 -0.11
N PRO A 71 -1.69 3.82 -0.05
CA PRO A 71 -0.66 4.10 0.95
C PRO A 71 -1.19 4.49 2.34
N TYR A 72 -2.49 4.67 2.50
CA TYR A 72 -3.07 5.07 3.77
C TYR A 72 -3.04 3.97 4.82
N LEU A 73 -2.96 4.35 6.10
CA LEU A 73 -2.86 3.42 7.24
C LEU A 73 -4.23 2.87 7.66
N VAL A 74 -4.95 2.29 6.72
CA VAL A 74 -6.30 1.76 6.95
C VAL A 74 -6.62 0.63 5.96
N MET A 75 -7.52 -0.24 6.36
CA MET A 75 -8.17 -1.21 5.48
C MET A 75 -9.66 -0.86 5.40
N PRO A 76 -10.14 -0.19 4.35
CA PRO A 76 -11.49 0.39 4.32
C PRO A 76 -12.62 -0.61 4.59
N SER A 77 -12.53 -1.83 4.08
CA SER A 77 -13.56 -2.87 4.31
C SER A 77 -13.59 -3.38 5.76
N ARG A 78 -12.55 -3.09 6.55
CA ARG A 78 -12.39 -3.53 7.94
C ARG A 78 -12.61 -2.42 8.96
N ALA A 79 -12.86 -1.19 8.49
CA ALA A 79 -13.24 -0.11 9.35
C ALA A 79 -14.56 -0.44 10.07
N GLY A 80 -14.63 -0.17 11.36
CA GLY A 80 -15.84 -0.41 12.16
C GLY A 80 -16.96 0.58 11.85
N ALA A 81 -18.11 0.38 12.51
CA ALA A 81 -19.28 1.26 12.37
C ALA A 81 -18.98 2.70 12.78
N ASP A 82 -18.01 2.91 13.65
CA ASP A 82 -17.55 4.23 14.13
C ASP A 82 -16.59 4.92 13.15
N GLY A 83 -16.42 4.36 11.95
CA GLY A 83 -15.60 4.91 10.89
C GLY A 83 -14.13 4.48 10.94
N LEU A 84 -13.31 5.15 10.15
CA LEU A 84 -11.90 4.79 9.97
C LEU A 84 -11.05 4.94 11.24
N GLY A 85 -11.44 5.81 12.16
CA GLY A 85 -10.72 6.04 13.43
C GLY A 85 -10.72 4.85 14.39
N ALA A 86 -11.66 3.90 14.23
CA ALA A 86 -11.74 2.68 15.04
C ALA A 86 -10.89 1.53 14.48
N PHE A 87 -10.24 1.70 13.33
CA PHE A 87 -9.46 0.66 12.66
C PHE A 87 -8.13 0.41 13.39
N SER A 88 -7.76 -0.89 13.50
CA SER A 88 -6.46 -1.32 14.01
C SER A 88 -5.90 -2.46 13.15
N TYR A 89 -4.71 -2.27 12.60
CA TYR A 89 -3.98 -3.33 11.89
C TYR A 89 -3.68 -4.54 12.76
N TYR A 90 -3.49 -4.34 14.06
CA TYR A 90 -3.13 -5.44 14.98
C TYR A 90 -4.19 -6.54 15.04
N ASP A 91 -5.45 -6.19 14.78
CA ASP A 91 -6.56 -7.15 14.74
C ASP A 91 -6.56 -8.01 13.45
N HIS A 92 -5.79 -7.61 12.44
CA HIS A 92 -5.78 -8.24 11.10
C HIS A 92 -4.46 -8.91 10.75
N VAL A 93 -3.53 -8.99 11.69
CA VAL A 93 -2.22 -9.65 11.54
C VAL A 93 -2.03 -10.72 12.58
N PHE A 94 -1.20 -11.74 12.29
CA PHE A 94 -1.03 -12.89 13.18
C PHE A 94 0.42 -13.24 13.50
N LEU A 95 1.39 -12.74 12.74
CA LEU A 95 2.81 -12.96 13.04
C LEU A 95 3.32 -11.97 14.10
N PRO A 96 4.36 -12.33 14.86
CA PRO A 96 5.03 -11.38 15.77
C PRO A 96 5.47 -10.11 15.08
N GLU A 97 5.93 -10.22 13.84
CA GLU A 97 6.23 -9.12 12.94
C GLU A 97 5.54 -9.35 11.61
N SER A 98 4.64 -8.46 11.24
CA SER A 98 3.91 -8.49 9.97
C SER A 98 4.25 -7.24 9.16
N THR A 99 4.28 -7.36 7.84
CA THR A 99 4.73 -6.28 6.97
C THR A 99 3.80 -6.06 5.80
N LYS A 100 3.69 -4.80 5.39
CA LYS A 100 3.10 -4.38 4.12
C LYS A 100 4.13 -3.57 3.37
N GLU A 101 4.39 -3.94 2.13
CA GLU A 101 5.19 -3.15 1.20
C GLU A 101 4.37 -2.87 -0.04
N LEU A 102 4.17 -1.60 -0.33
CA LEU A 102 3.42 -1.14 -1.51
C LEU A 102 4.31 -0.21 -2.31
N VAL A 103 4.60 -0.58 -3.55
CA VAL A 103 5.24 0.31 -4.53
C VAL A 103 4.13 0.94 -5.37
N TRP A 104 4.16 2.25 -5.50
CA TRP A 104 3.15 3.01 -6.22
C TRP A 104 3.76 4.20 -6.95
N ARG A 105 3.03 4.73 -7.91
CA ARG A 105 3.42 5.88 -8.70
C ARG A 105 2.40 6.99 -8.56
N HIS A 106 2.88 8.22 -8.48
CA HIS A 106 2.07 9.43 -8.51
C HIS A 106 2.91 10.61 -9.02
N GLY A 107 2.32 11.42 -9.91
CA GLY A 107 3.00 12.60 -10.45
C GLY A 107 4.34 12.29 -11.13
N GLY A 108 4.44 11.18 -11.85
CA GLY A 108 5.67 10.75 -12.53
C GLY A 108 6.77 10.19 -11.63
N LYS A 109 6.53 10.10 -10.33
CA LYS A 109 7.48 9.59 -9.33
C LYS A 109 7.03 8.25 -8.77
N ARG A 110 8.00 7.41 -8.42
CA ARG A 110 7.77 6.13 -7.75
C ARG A 110 8.05 6.24 -6.26
N TYR A 111 7.14 5.71 -5.47
CA TYR A 111 7.22 5.66 -4.02
C TYR A 111 7.10 4.23 -3.51
N LYS A 112 7.64 3.98 -2.34
CA LYS A 112 7.47 2.73 -1.61
C LYS A 112 7.02 3.03 -0.19
N SER A 113 5.84 2.53 0.15
CA SER A 113 5.32 2.53 1.51
C SER A 113 5.67 1.21 2.18
N GLN A 114 6.27 1.26 3.36
CA GLN A 114 6.63 0.07 4.13
C GLN A 114 6.08 0.20 5.54
N LEU A 115 5.18 -0.70 5.90
CA LEU A 115 4.65 -0.85 7.25
C LEU A 115 5.29 -2.05 7.91
N VAL A 116 5.66 -1.88 9.18
CA VAL A 116 6.09 -2.97 10.06
C VAL A 116 5.20 -2.96 11.30
N LEU A 117 4.53 -4.08 11.55
CA LEU A 117 3.55 -4.24 12.63
C LEU A 117 4.08 -5.29 13.60
N ARG A 118 4.46 -4.86 14.79
CA ARG A 118 4.95 -5.76 15.85
C ARG A 118 3.88 -5.94 16.90
N VAL A 119 3.52 -7.20 17.16
CA VAL A 119 2.50 -7.57 18.15
C VAL A 119 3.08 -8.41 19.30
N ASN A 120 4.37 -8.73 19.24
CA ASN A 120 5.06 -9.46 20.30
C ASN A 120 5.48 -8.49 21.42
N GLY A 121 4.86 -8.62 22.59
CA GLY A 121 5.02 -7.68 23.68
C GLY A 121 4.19 -6.41 23.50
N LYS A 122 4.81 -5.22 23.59
CA LYS A 122 4.15 -3.95 23.34
C LYS A 122 3.89 -3.78 21.83
N LYS A 123 2.63 -3.55 21.47
CA LYS A 123 2.24 -3.28 20.07
C LYS A 123 2.97 -2.04 19.55
N LYS A 124 3.60 -2.16 18.38
CA LYS A 124 4.33 -1.08 17.73
C LYS A 124 4.12 -1.10 16.22
N THR A 125 3.85 0.07 15.65
CA THR A 125 3.79 0.28 14.20
C THR A 125 4.91 1.22 13.77
N GLU A 126 5.65 0.80 12.74
CA GLU A 126 6.58 1.66 12.02
C GLU A 126 6.10 1.82 10.58
N ALA A 127 6.16 3.03 10.05
CA ALA A 127 5.74 3.34 8.70
C ALA A 127 6.78 4.22 8.01
N PHE A 128 7.28 3.75 6.87
CA PHE A 128 8.31 4.42 6.09
C PHE A 128 7.77 4.78 4.71
N LEU A 129 8.19 5.92 4.19
CA LEU A 129 7.96 6.31 2.81
C LEU A 129 9.29 6.58 2.12
N PHE A 130 9.53 5.88 1.02
CA PHE A 130 10.72 6.05 0.18
C PHE A 130 10.32 6.58 -1.19
N GLU A 131 11.20 7.36 -1.78
CA GLU A 131 11.12 7.82 -3.17
C GLU A 131 12.25 7.19 -3.99
N HIS A 132 11.94 6.73 -5.20
CA HIS A 132 12.94 6.19 -6.10
C HIS A 132 13.65 7.33 -6.84
N GLY A 133 14.95 7.43 -6.65
CA GLY A 133 15.83 8.38 -7.31
C GLY A 133 16.87 7.70 -8.22
N ARG A 134 17.84 8.47 -8.68
CA ARG A 134 18.92 7.97 -9.56
C ARG A 134 19.79 6.88 -8.91
N THR A 135 19.96 6.94 -7.60
CA THR A 135 20.78 6.01 -6.82
C THR A 135 19.97 4.93 -6.11
N GLY A 136 18.67 4.82 -6.36
CA GLY A 136 17.76 3.87 -5.75
C GLY A 136 16.76 4.51 -4.79
N TRP A 137 16.31 3.75 -3.83
CA TRP A 137 15.32 4.19 -2.84
C TRP A 137 15.96 5.06 -1.76
N ALA A 138 15.35 6.21 -1.47
CA ALA A 138 15.77 7.10 -0.39
C ALA A 138 14.54 7.55 0.42
N PRO A 139 14.68 7.76 1.75
CA PRO A 139 13.58 8.28 2.57
C PRO A 139 13.07 9.60 2.03
N VAL A 140 11.74 9.76 1.98
CA VAL A 140 11.11 11.02 1.56
C VAL A 140 11.41 12.11 2.57
N VAL A 141 11.76 13.30 2.06
CA VAL A 141 11.95 14.52 2.85
C VAL A 141 10.74 15.44 2.64
N LEU A 142 10.08 15.80 3.73
CA LEU A 142 8.95 16.73 3.71
C LEU A 142 9.42 18.17 3.48
N ARG A 143 8.48 19.07 3.16
CA ARG A 143 8.76 20.49 2.91
C ARG A 143 9.41 21.20 4.11
N ASP A 144 9.09 20.75 5.34
CA ASP A 144 9.68 21.28 6.58
C ASP A 144 11.06 20.70 6.91
N GLY A 145 11.61 19.82 6.04
CA GLY A 145 12.89 19.14 6.23
C GLY A 145 12.80 17.85 7.05
N THR A 146 11.62 17.46 7.54
CA THR A 146 11.43 16.20 8.25
C THR A 146 11.64 15.03 7.30
N VAL A 147 12.44 14.06 7.70
CA VAL A 147 12.72 12.84 6.92
C VAL A 147 11.81 11.71 7.40
N SER A 148 11.32 10.89 6.47
CA SER A 148 10.59 9.67 6.80
C SER A 148 11.50 8.72 7.60
N ASP A 149 11.20 8.58 8.90
CA ASP A 149 12.07 7.95 9.91
C ASP A 149 11.43 6.73 10.59
N GLY A 150 10.28 6.28 10.09
CA GLY A 150 9.52 5.17 10.64
C GLY A 150 8.40 5.57 11.59
N LYS A 151 8.26 6.85 11.94
CA LYS A 151 7.14 7.32 12.76
C LYS A 151 5.87 7.39 11.93
N VAL A 152 4.78 6.87 12.48
CA VAL A 152 3.45 6.90 11.85
C VAL A 152 3.01 8.33 11.54
N GLU A 153 3.19 9.25 12.46
CA GLU A 153 2.84 10.67 12.28
C GLU A 153 3.57 11.31 11.09
N THR A 154 4.86 11.06 10.95
CA THR A 154 5.66 11.56 9.81
C THR A 154 5.19 10.94 8.50
N TYR A 155 4.90 9.64 8.50
CA TYR A 155 4.37 8.94 7.34
C TYR A 155 3.01 9.51 6.89
N GLU A 156 2.07 9.70 7.82
CA GLU A 156 0.74 10.25 7.51
C GLU A 156 0.82 11.64 6.89
N LYS A 157 1.71 12.49 7.38
CA LYS A 157 1.98 13.80 6.78
C LYS A 157 2.55 13.70 5.36
N ALA A 158 3.40 12.70 5.11
CA ALA A 158 4.03 12.51 3.81
C ALA A 158 3.07 12.02 2.72
N VAL A 159 2.07 11.19 3.08
CA VAL A 159 1.09 10.64 2.12
C VAL A 159 -0.18 11.49 1.99
N ALA A 160 -0.33 12.49 2.82
CA ALA A 160 -1.48 13.38 2.80
C ALA A 160 -1.55 14.25 1.53
#